data_bdc95ccfdd0c14b4cb10f9e9a196cb5e
#
_entry.id   bdc95ccfdd0c14b4cb10f9e9a196cb5e
#
_cell.length_a   1.000
_cell.length_b   1.000
_cell.length_c   1.000
_cell.angle_alpha   90.00
_cell.angle_beta   90.00
_cell.angle_gamma   90.00
#
_symmetry.space_group_name_H-M   'P 1'
#
loop_
_entity.id
_entity.type
_entity.pdbx_description
1 polymer ?
#
loop_
_entity_poly.entity_id
_entity_poly.type
_entity_poly.pdbx_seq_one_letter_code
_entity_poly.pdbx_strand_id
1 'polypeptide(L)'
;DRDWLDEARRYLTNIVGKYGPHIQLLLGKAAGILDQIKYICPLHGPVWRENLGYFIDKYDKWSRYEPEVKGVMIAYASMYGNTEAAAQALAAKLCEKGITDVAVYDVSNTHVSYLISEAFKYSHIALASVTYNLGIYPVMKNFLEDMKALNMQNRTFALIENGSWACKSGDLMQKFIDEEMKNMTVLNERLSMASSLSGDKAAELETLADALAESVRTA
;
A
#
# COMPACT_ATOMS: atom_id res chain seq x y z
N ASP A 1 -20.26 2.57 -11.80
CA ASP A 1 -19.18 3.46 -11.34
C ASP A 1 -18.40 2.80 -10.23
N ARG A 2 -19.07 2.39 -9.16
CA ARG A 2 -18.43 1.80 -7.99
C ARG A 2 -17.63 0.54 -8.33
N ASP A 3 -18.20 -0.34 -9.12
CA ASP A 3 -17.56 -1.63 -9.46
C ASP A 3 -16.39 -1.47 -10.46
N TRP A 4 -16.36 -0.35 -11.17
CA TRP A 4 -15.28 -0.06 -12.12
C TRP A 4 -14.13 0.75 -11.54
N LEU A 5 -14.31 1.39 -10.39
CA LEU A 5 -13.31 2.29 -9.82
C LEU A 5 -11.99 1.56 -9.51
N ASP A 6 -12.08 0.36 -8.95
CA ASP A 6 -10.91 -0.45 -8.61
C ASP A 6 -10.12 -0.85 -9.86
N GLU A 7 -10.81 -1.19 -10.96
CA GLU A 7 -10.16 -1.50 -12.23
C GLU A 7 -9.57 -0.25 -12.90
N ALA A 8 -10.24 0.89 -12.80
CA ALA A 8 -9.72 2.17 -13.29
C ALA A 8 -8.44 2.58 -12.54
N ARG A 9 -8.43 2.44 -11.19
CA ARG A 9 -7.22 2.66 -10.38
C ARG A 9 -6.12 1.68 -10.77
N ARG A 10 -6.45 0.39 -10.88
CA ARG A 10 -5.51 -0.65 -11.28
C ARG A 10 -4.87 -0.36 -12.63
N TYR A 11 -5.66 0.05 -13.63
CA TYR A 11 -5.14 0.47 -14.93
C TYR A 11 -4.21 1.67 -14.81
N LEU A 12 -4.67 2.76 -14.18
CA LEU A 12 -3.88 3.98 -14.06
C LEU A 12 -2.55 3.72 -13.34
N THR A 13 -2.59 3.06 -12.19
CA THR A 13 -1.40 2.90 -11.36
C THR A 13 -0.34 2.02 -12.02
N ASN A 14 -0.75 0.93 -12.67
CA ASN A 14 0.18 0.00 -13.32
C ASN A 14 0.71 0.48 -14.67
N ILE A 15 -0.07 1.25 -15.43
CA ILE A 15 0.31 1.65 -16.79
C ILE A 15 0.90 3.07 -16.80
N VAL A 16 0.32 3.99 -16.07
CA VAL A 16 0.71 5.41 -16.10
C VAL A 16 1.07 5.99 -14.73
N GLY A 17 1.12 5.17 -13.67
CA GLY A 17 1.40 5.62 -12.30
C GLY A 17 2.66 6.47 -12.18
N LYS A 18 3.76 6.06 -12.84
CA LYS A 18 5.00 6.83 -12.94
C LYS A 18 4.81 8.25 -13.49
N TYR A 19 3.78 8.46 -14.30
CA TYR A 19 3.56 9.69 -15.05
C TYR A 19 2.52 10.63 -14.41
N GLY A 20 2.29 10.52 -13.11
CA GLY A 20 1.41 11.40 -12.34
C GLY A 20 1.57 12.89 -12.68
N PRO A 21 2.80 13.45 -12.74
CA PRO A 21 3.01 14.85 -13.11
C PRO A 21 2.46 15.22 -14.50
N HIS A 22 2.47 14.30 -15.45
CA HIS A 22 1.91 14.55 -16.80
C HIS A 22 0.39 14.58 -16.77
N ILE A 23 -0.24 13.73 -15.91
CA ILE A 23 -1.68 13.77 -15.69
C ILE A 23 -2.07 15.10 -15.05
N GLN A 24 -1.31 15.59 -14.07
CA GLN A 24 -1.53 16.91 -13.45
C GLN A 24 -1.45 18.05 -14.46
N LEU A 25 -0.49 18.00 -15.39
CA LEU A 25 -0.42 18.97 -16.48
C LEU A 25 -1.65 18.91 -17.40
N LEU A 26 -2.16 17.73 -17.69
CA LEU A 26 -3.38 17.55 -18.47
C LEU A 26 -4.60 18.12 -17.73
N LEU A 27 -4.78 17.78 -16.45
CA LEU A 27 -5.88 18.28 -15.63
C LEU A 27 -5.83 19.81 -15.51
N GLY A 28 -4.64 20.39 -15.36
CA GLY A 28 -4.44 21.84 -15.34
C GLY A 28 -4.86 22.52 -16.64
N LYS A 29 -4.56 21.91 -17.79
CA LYS A 29 -5.01 22.42 -19.11
C LYS A 29 -6.52 22.30 -19.30
N ALA A 30 -7.13 21.23 -18.76
CA ALA A 30 -8.56 20.99 -18.87
C ALA A 30 -9.39 21.82 -17.87
N ALA A 31 -8.77 22.40 -16.83
CA ALA A 31 -9.47 23.10 -15.75
C ALA A 31 -10.46 24.17 -16.23
N GLY A 32 -10.11 24.93 -17.30
CA GLY A 32 -10.97 25.97 -17.85
C GLY A 32 -12.15 25.49 -18.69
N ILE A 33 -12.27 24.17 -18.94
CA ILE A 33 -13.33 23.59 -19.75
C ILE A 33 -14.06 22.43 -19.08
N LEU A 34 -13.73 22.13 -17.81
CA LEU A 34 -14.30 20.97 -17.10
C LEU A 34 -15.83 21.03 -16.99
N ASP A 35 -16.37 22.19 -16.80
CA ASP A 35 -17.83 22.47 -16.76
C ASP A 35 -18.54 22.27 -18.10
N GLN A 36 -17.79 22.29 -19.19
CA GLN A 36 -18.32 22.09 -20.56
C GLN A 36 -18.25 20.62 -20.99
N ILE A 37 -17.50 19.77 -20.25
CA ILE A 37 -17.37 18.36 -20.56
C ILE A 37 -18.65 17.61 -20.19
N LYS A 38 -19.28 16.98 -21.18
CA LYS A 38 -20.53 16.18 -21.00
C LYS A 38 -20.24 14.68 -20.95
N TYR A 39 -19.13 14.25 -21.54
CA TYR A 39 -18.76 12.84 -21.63
C TYR A 39 -17.26 12.70 -21.45
N ILE A 40 -16.84 11.67 -20.71
CA ILE A 40 -15.47 11.21 -20.67
C ILE A 40 -15.42 9.85 -21.35
N CYS A 41 -14.65 9.75 -22.44
CA CYS A 41 -14.53 8.56 -23.26
C CYS A 41 -13.11 7.99 -23.12
N PRO A 42 -12.83 7.16 -22.12
CA PRO A 42 -11.52 6.52 -21.97
C PRO A 42 -11.24 5.61 -23.17
N LEU A 43 -9.95 5.46 -23.53
CA LEU A 43 -9.54 4.45 -24.52
C LEU A 43 -9.75 3.01 -23.97
N HIS A 44 -9.71 2.87 -22.64
CA HIS A 44 -9.96 1.63 -21.93
C HIS A 44 -10.95 1.90 -20.80
N GLY A 45 -12.11 1.25 -20.83
CA GLY A 45 -13.16 1.37 -19.83
C GLY A 45 -14.48 1.95 -20.35
N PRO A 46 -15.47 2.11 -19.47
CA PRO A 46 -16.78 2.62 -19.84
C PRO A 46 -16.78 4.12 -20.16
N VAL A 47 -17.73 4.55 -20.99
CA VAL A 47 -17.97 5.97 -21.22
C VAL A 47 -18.71 6.56 -20.02
N TRP A 48 -18.14 7.59 -19.42
CA TRP A 48 -18.75 8.30 -18.29
C TRP A 48 -19.66 9.43 -18.79
N ARG A 49 -20.90 9.46 -18.30
CA ARG A 49 -21.93 10.41 -18.73
C ARG A 49 -22.48 11.23 -17.58
N GLU A 50 -22.33 10.73 -16.37
CA GLU A 50 -22.84 11.33 -15.14
C GLU A 50 -21.74 11.35 -14.10
N ASN A 51 -21.84 12.24 -13.11
CA ASN A 51 -20.92 12.34 -11.99
C ASN A 51 -19.44 12.43 -12.41
N LEU A 52 -19.16 13.17 -13.48
CA LEU A 52 -17.79 13.25 -14.07
C LEU A 52 -16.78 13.81 -13.07
N GLY A 53 -17.21 14.74 -12.21
CA GLY A 53 -16.37 15.32 -11.16
C GLY A 53 -15.80 14.29 -10.19
N TYR A 54 -16.58 13.27 -9.83
CA TYR A 54 -16.12 12.17 -8.99
C TYR A 54 -14.95 11.41 -9.61
N PHE A 55 -15.04 11.12 -10.91
CA PHE A 55 -13.99 10.38 -11.61
C PHE A 55 -12.73 11.25 -11.80
N ILE A 56 -12.91 12.54 -12.11
CA ILE A 56 -11.83 13.49 -12.22
C ILE A 56 -11.10 13.66 -10.89
N ASP A 57 -11.82 13.75 -9.76
CA ASP A 57 -11.25 13.80 -8.41
C ASP A 57 -10.37 12.57 -8.11
N LYS A 58 -10.82 11.37 -8.51
CA LYS A 58 -10.01 10.16 -8.35
C LYS A 58 -8.72 10.20 -9.16
N TYR A 59 -8.83 10.63 -10.42
CA TYR A 59 -7.65 10.79 -11.28
C TYR A 59 -6.67 11.82 -10.73
N ASP A 60 -7.19 12.91 -10.19
CA ASP A 60 -6.38 13.95 -9.54
C ASP A 60 -5.62 13.39 -8.33
N LYS A 61 -6.31 12.70 -7.40
CA LYS A 61 -5.69 12.07 -6.23
C LYS A 61 -4.62 11.04 -6.61
N TRP A 62 -4.95 10.10 -7.49
CA TRP A 62 -4.01 9.07 -7.90
C TRP A 62 -2.75 9.65 -8.55
N SER A 63 -2.90 10.66 -9.39
CA SER A 63 -1.77 11.31 -10.08
C SER A 63 -0.93 12.21 -9.18
N ARG A 64 -1.46 12.65 -8.04
CA ARG A 64 -0.70 13.30 -6.95
C ARG A 64 -0.14 12.33 -5.93
N TYR A 65 -0.36 11.04 -6.15
CA TYR A 65 0.04 9.98 -5.21
C TYR A 65 -0.62 10.11 -3.84
N GLU A 66 -1.80 10.69 -3.77
CA GLU A 66 -2.59 10.80 -2.55
C GLU A 66 -3.41 9.53 -2.31
N PRO A 67 -3.51 9.04 -1.07
CA PRO A 67 -4.34 7.89 -0.76
C PRO A 67 -5.83 8.20 -0.90
N GLU A 68 -6.62 7.21 -1.29
CA GLU A 68 -8.08 7.34 -1.32
C GLU A 68 -8.71 7.09 0.05
N VAL A 69 -8.10 6.23 0.85
CA VAL A 69 -8.65 5.69 2.09
C VAL A 69 -7.64 5.85 3.21
N LYS A 70 -8.08 6.39 4.33
CA LYS A 70 -7.36 6.36 5.60
C LYS A 70 -7.54 4.98 6.22
N GLY A 71 -6.62 4.09 5.93
CA GLY A 71 -6.69 2.70 6.33
C GLY A 71 -5.37 1.98 6.09
N VAL A 72 -5.35 0.68 6.29
CA VAL A 72 -4.14 -0.13 6.27
C VAL A 72 -4.24 -1.27 5.26
N MET A 73 -3.30 -1.30 4.32
CA MET A 73 -2.99 -2.49 3.55
C MET A 73 -1.92 -3.30 4.30
N ILE A 74 -2.18 -4.55 4.59
CA ILE A 74 -1.20 -5.48 5.13
C ILE A 74 -0.78 -6.43 4.01
N ALA A 75 0.48 -6.35 3.59
CA ALA A 75 1.05 -7.20 2.56
C ALA A 75 2.09 -8.13 3.18
N TYR A 76 1.85 -9.44 3.13
CA TYR A 76 2.75 -10.42 3.71
C TYR A 76 3.33 -11.36 2.67
N ALA A 77 4.57 -11.81 2.94
CA ALA A 77 5.25 -12.87 2.20
C ALA A 77 5.78 -13.92 3.19
N SER A 78 5.12 -15.07 3.22
CA SER A 78 5.36 -16.13 4.21
C SER A 78 5.79 -17.43 3.52
N MET A 79 6.72 -18.17 4.16
CA MET A 79 7.13 -19.50 3.67
C MET A 79 6.37 -20.64 4.36
N TYR A 80 6.21 -20.53 5.69
CA TYR A 80 5.67 -21.60 6.52
C TYR A 80 4.46 -21.15 7.37
N GLY A 81 3.80 -20.04 7.00
CA GLY A 81 2.62 -19.54 7.67
C GLY A 81 2.87 -18.63 8.88
N ASN A 82 4.07 -18.59 9.46
CA ASN A 82 4.33 -17.81 10.68
C ASN A 82 4.24 -16.30 10.46
N THR A 83 4.76 -15.80 9.33
CA THR A 83 4.65 -14.39 8.96
C THR A 83 3.22 -14.01 8.60
N GLU A 84 2.50 -14.92 7.95
CA GLU A 84 1.06 -14.80 7.70
C GLU A 84 0.27 -14.68 9.00
N ALA A 85 0.51 -15.58 9.98
CA ALA A 85 -0.15 -15.53 11.27
C ALA A 85 0.04 -14.19 11.99
N ALA A 86 1.24 -13.60 11.91
CA ALA A 86 1.52 -12.29 12.47
C ALA A 86 0.78 -11.17 11.72
N ALA A 87 0.69 -11.24 10.39
CA ALA A 87 -0.06 -10.29 9.58
C ALA A 87 -1.57 -10.33 9.91
N GLN A 88 -2.14 -11.52 10.05
CA GLN A 88 -3.54 -11.72 10.45
C GLN A 88 -3.80 -11.21 11.88
N ALA A 89 -2.85 -11.47 12.80
CA ALA A 89 -2.95 -10.98 14.17
C ALA A 89 -2.90 -9.43 14.21
N LEU A 90 -2.04 -8.79 13.40
CA LEU A 90 -2.03 -7.33 13.26
C LEU A 90 -3.38 -6.81 12.73
N ALA A 91 -3.96 -7.45 11.71
CA ALA A 91 -5.26 -7.06 11.18
C ALA A 91 -6.35 -7.11 12.27
N ALA A 92 -6.40 -8.19 13.04
CA ALA A 92 -7.35 -8.34 14.14
C ALA A 92 -7.16 -7.23 15.19
N LYS A 93 -5.92 -6.92 15.59
CA LYS A 93 -5.61 -5.84 16.53
C LYS A 93 -6.04 -4.47 16.03
N LEU A 94 -5.83 -4.17 14.76
CA LEU A 94 -6.27 -2.91 14.15
C LEU A 94 -7.80 -2.78 14.16
N CYS A 95 -8.51 -3.87 13.86
CA CYS A 95 -9.98 -3.91 13.96
C CYS A 95 -10.46 -3.70 15.41
N GLU A 96 -9.83 -4.35 16.40
CA GLU A 96 -10.10 -4.12 17.84
C GLU A 96 -9.91 -2.67 18.25
N LYS A 97 -8.95 -1.97 17.62
CA LYS A 97 -8.67 -0.54 17.84
C LYS A 97 -9.57 0.39 17.01
N GLY A 98 -10.55 -0.14 16.29
CA GLY A 98 -11.55 0.61 15.52
C GLY A 98 -11.09 1.08 14.15
N ILE A 99 -9.99 0.54 13.61
CA ILE A 99 -9.61 0.78 12.21
C ILE A 99 -10.42 -0.20 11.34
N THR A 100 -11.37 0.31 10.58
CA THR A 100 -12.32 -0.49 9.80
C THR A 100 -11.83 -0.81 8.38
N ASP A 101 -11.00 0.07 7.83
CA ASP A 101 -10.45 -0.07 6.49
C ASP A 101 -9.11 -0.80 6.55
N VAL A 102 -9.16 -2.12 6.70
CA VAL A 102 -8.01 -3.01 6.75
C VAL A 102 -8.16 -4.10 5.69
N ALA A 103 -7.14 -4.27 4.86
CA ALA A 103 -7.09 -5.33 3.85
C ALA A 103 -5.77 -6.11 3.96
N VAL A 104 -5.85 -7.43 3.83
CA VAL A 104 -4.69 -8.34 3.98
C VAL A 104 -4.46 -9.08 2.67
N TYR A 105 -3.21 -9.07 2.19
CA TYR A 105 -2.82 -9.68 0.93
C TYR A 105 -1.59 -10.58 1.08
N ASP A 106 -1.67 -11.77 0.51
CA ASP A 106 -0.51 -12.63 0.30
C ASP A 106 0.20 -12.19 -1.01
N VAL A 107 1.39 -11.64 -0.86
CA VAL A 107 2.22 -11.17 -1.99
C VAL A 107 2.63 -12.33 -2.90
N SER A 108 2.72 -13.55 -2.39
CA SER A 108 3.10 -14.73 -3.17
C SER A 108 1.98 -15.23 -4.08
N ASN A 109 0.72 -15.00 -3.72
CA ASN A 109 -0.45 -15.55 -4.39
C ASN A 109 -1.36 -14.49 -5.03
N THR A 110 -1.09 -13.19 -4.79
CA THR A 110 -1.86 -12.09 -5.38
C THR A 110 -1.07 -11.49 -6.55
N HIS A 111 -1.71 -11.37 -7.71
CA HIS A 111 -1.05 -10.76 -8.86
C HIS A 111 -0.64 -9.31 -8.54
N VAL A 112 0.60 -8.95 -8.85
CA VAL A 112 1.21 -7.68 -8.45
C VAL A 112 0.39 -6.45 -8.84
N SER A 113 -0.34 -6.49 -9.96
CA SER A 113 -1.16 -5.37 -10.40
C SER A 113 -2.30 -5.03 -9.44
N TYR A 114 -2.83 -6.00 -8.71
CA TYR A 114 -3.81 -5.75 -7.63
C TYR A 114 -3.11 -5.18 -6.40
N LEU A 115 -1.96 -5.74 -6.02
CA LEU A 115 -1.17 -5.25 -4.89
C LEU A 115 -0.79 -3.78 -5.08
N ILE A 116 -0.35 -3.38 -6.26
CA ILE A 116 -0.03 -2.00 -6.61
C ILE A 116 -1.27 -1.11 -6.54
N SER A 117 -2.39 -1.55 -7.11
CA SER A 117 -3.65 -0.81 -7.03
C SER A 117 -4.06 -0.52 -5.58
N GLU A 118 -3.96 -1.53 -4.72
CA GLU A 118 -4.29 -1.41 -3.31
C GLU A 118 -3.26 -0.54 -2.54
N ALA A 119 -1.97 -0.65 -2.86
CA ALA A 119 -0.94 0.21 -2.28
C ALA A 119 -1.18 1.70 -2.60
N PHE A 120 -1.73 2.01 -3.77
CA PHE A 120 -2.15 3.38 -4.10
C PHE A 120 -3.44 3.81 -3.39
N LYS A 121 -4.29 2.87 -2.99
CA LYS A 121 -5.56 3.15 -2.32
C LYS A 121 -5.39 3.56 -0.86
N TYR A 122 -4.58 2.80 -0.11
CA TYR A 122 -4.44 2.97 1.33
C TYR A 122 -3.36 3.98 1.73
N SER A 123 -3.60 4.70 2.84
CA SER A 123 -2.64 5.65 3.42
C SER A 123 -1.47 4.96 4.12
N HIS A 124 -1.70 3.77 4.68
CA HIS A 124 -0.72 3.01 5.44
C HIS A 124 -0.53 1.62 4.85
N ILE A 125 0.72 1.15 4.87
CA ILE A 125 1.09 -0.17 4.35
C ILE A 125 1.93 -0.89 5.40
N ALA A 126 1.43 -2.01 5.91
CA ALA A 126 2.22 -2.90 6.76
C ALA A 126 2.85 -3.99 5.87
N LEU A 127 4.17 -4.05 5.85
CA LEU A 127 4.93 -5.06 5.12
C LEU A 127 5.43 -6.14 6.09
N ALA A 128 5.05 -7.37 5.85
CA ALA A 128 5.47 -8.52 6.65
C ALA A 128 6.28 -9.49 5.78
N SER A 129 7.58 -9.64 6.05
CA SER A 129 8.46 -10.46 5.24
C SER A 129 9.34 -11.39 6.08
N VAL A 130 9.50 -12.62 5.59
CA VAL A 130 10.55 -13.50 6.10
C VAL A 130 11.91 -13.08 5.54
N THR A 131 12.97 -13.27 6.34
CA THR A 131 14.35 -13.15 5.88
C THR A 131 14.74 -14.39 5.07
N TYR A 132 15.18 -14.19 3.84
CA TYR A 132 15.59 -15.26 2.93
C TYR A 132 17.02 -15.02 2.45
N ASN A 133 17.91 -15.96 2.72
CA ASN A 133 19.34 -15.85 2.40
C ASN A 133 19.95 -14.50 2.85
N LEU A 134 19.67 -14.08 4.07
CA LEU A 134 20.05 -12.79 4.66
C LEU A 134 19.49 -11.56 3.90
N GLY A 135 18.55 -11.76 2.99
CA GLY A 135 17.89 -10.73 2.19
C GLY A 135 16.39 -10.62 2.47
N ILE A 136 15.75 -9.72 1.76
CA ILE A 136 14.28 -9.65 1.68
C ILE A 136 13.79 -10.86 0.86
N TYR A 137 12.66 -11.46 1.26
CA TYR A 137 12.05 -12.55 0.48
C TYR A 137 11.74 -12.07 -0.95
N PRO A 138 12.11 -12.83 -2.00
CA PRO A 138 12.12 -12.33 -3.38
C PRO A 138 10.82 -11.69 -3.84
N VAL A 139 9.66 -12.28 -3.52
CA VAL A 139 8.36 -11.72 -3.94
C VAL A 139 8.08 -10.36 -3.27
N MET A 140 8.45 -10.19 -2.01
CA MET A 140 8.35 -8.92 -1.30
C MET A 140 9.32 -7.88 -1.89
N LYS A 141 10.55 -8.29 -2.22
CA LYS A 141 11.52 -7.42 -2.87
C LYS A 141 11.01 -6.93 -4.22
N ASN A 142 10.44 -7.81 -5.03
CA ASN A 142 9.86 -7.44 -6.32
C ASN A 142 8.69 -6.45 -6.13
N PHE A 143 7.85 -6.65 -5.13
CA PHE A 143 6.75 -5.72 -4.82
C PHE A 143 7.26 -4.32 -4.45
N LEU A 144 8.32 -4.23 -3.65
CA LEU A 144 8.98 -2.95 -3.33
C LEU A 144 9.56 -2.28 -4.58
N GLU A 145 10.23 -3.03 -5.46
CA GLU A 145 10.78 -2.51 -6.71
C GLU A 145 9.67 -1.99 -7.65
N ASP A 146 8.52 -2.66 -7.71
CA ASP A 146 7.38 -2.19 -8.51
C ASP A 146 6.78 -0.90 -7.94
N MET A 147 6.59 -0.79 -6.62
CA MET A 147 6.14 0.46 -5.98
C MET A 147 7.08 1.63 -6.30
N LYS A 148 8.39 1.41 -6.22
CA LYS A 148 9.42 2.39 -6.58
C LYS A 148 9.33 2.77 -8.06
N ALA A 149 9.28 1.77 -8.96
CA ALA A 149 9.26 1.97 -10.41
C ALA A 149 8.06 2.80 -10.86
N LEU A 150 6.93 2.69 -10.16
CA LEU A 150 5.70 3.44 -10.39
C LEU A 150 5.67 4.79 -9.67
N ASN A 151 6.79 5.16 -9.01
CA ASN A 151 6.97 6.44 -8.32
C ASN A 151 5.92 6.69 -7.21
N MET A 152 5.45 5.62 -6.55
CA MET A 152 4.52 5.73 -5.43
C MET A 152 5.12 6.59 -4.32
N GLN A 153 4.29 7.45 -3.71
CA GLN A 153 4.71 8.42 -2.69
C GLN A 153 3.64 8.58 -1.61
N ASN A 154 3.99 9.34 -0.55
CA ASN A 154 3.06 9.79 0.48
C ASN A 154 2.38 8.62 1.22
N ARG A 155 3.15 7.62 1.64
CA ARG A 155 2.64 6.49 2.43
C ARG A 155 3.43 6.33 3.72
N THR A 156 2.72 5.85 4.75
CA THR A 156 3.34 5.42 6.01
C THR A 156 3.46 3.92 6.03
N PHE A 157 4.65 3.42 6.36
CA PHE A 157 4.95 2.00 6.44
C PHE A 157 5.07 1.53 7.88
N ALA A 158 4.56 0.33 8.16
CA ALA A 158 4.83 -0.47 9.34
C ALA A 158 5.53 -1.76 8.92
N LEU A 159 6.49 -2.25 9.71
CA LEU A 159 7.31 -3.39 9.32
C LEU A 159 7.17 -4.55 10.31
N ILE A 160 7.00 -5.75 9.76
CA ILE A 160 7.09 -7.03 10.46
C ILE A 160 8.19 -7.84 9.79
N GLU A 161 9.16 -8.29 10.56
CA GLU A 161 10.23 -9.15 10.09
C GLU A 161 10.23 -10.51 10.78
N ASN A 162 10.64 -11.53 10.05
CA ASN A 162 10.77 -12.87 10.58
C ASN A 162 12.04 -13.56 10.07
N GLY A 163 12.67 -14.37 10.92
CA GLY A 163 13.84 -15.13 10.51
C GLY A 163 14.40 -16.01 11.64
N SER A 164 14.45 -17.32 11.44
CA SER A 164 14.86 -18.28 12.48
C SER A 164 16.32 -18.11 12.93
N TRP A 165 17.24 -17.77 12.00
CA TRP A 165 18.66 -17.63 12.29
C TRP A 165 19.12 -16.17 12.37
N ALA A 166 18.47 -15.31 11.61
CA ALA A 166 18.70 -13.87 11.63
C ALA A 166 17.48 -13.14 11.08
N CYS A 167 16.96 -12.17 11.80
CA CYS A 167 15.98 -11.21 11.30
C CYS A 167 16.73 -10.07 10.62
N LYS A 168 16.56 -9.92 9.31
CA LYS A 168 17.21 -8.89 8.49
C LYS A 168 16.28 -8.23 7.49
N SER A 169 15.14 -8.85 7.21
CA SER A 169 14.22 -8.33 6.21
C SER A 169 13.67 -6.96 6.57
N GLY A 170 13.42 -6.68 7.84
CA GLY A 170 12.94 -5.38 8.31
C GLY A 170 13.93 -4.25 8.06
N ASP A 171 15.19 -4.42 8.46
CA ASP A 171 16.24 -3.42 8.22
C ASP A 171 16.44 -3.16 6.72
N LEU A 172 16.38 -4.22 5.92
CA LEU A 172 16.56 -4.12 4.47
C LEU A 172 15.36 -3.46 3.79
N MET A 173 14.13 -3.75 4.24
CA MET A 173 12.92 -3.08 3.73
C MET A 173 12.93 -1.60 4.11
N GLN A 174 13.26 -1.28 5.36
CA GLN A 174 13.39 0.12 5.80
C GLN A 174 14.43 0.86 4.97
N LYS A 175 15.65 0.31 4.84
CA LYS A 175 16.69 0.90 4.01
C LYS A 175 16.23 1.15 2.59
N PHE A 176 15.53 0.19 1.98
CA PHE A 176 15.01 0.34 0.63
C PHE A 176 13.99 1.50 0.54
N ILE A 177 13.08 1.59 1.50
CA ILE A 177 12.07 2.66 1.54
C ILE A 177 12.75 4.03 1.72
N ASP A 178 13.69 4.15 2.64
CA ASP A 178 14.36 5.40 2.96
C ASP A 178 15.27 5.91 1.84
N GLU A 179 15.98 5.00 1.15
CA GLU A 179 16.97 5.37 0.13
C GLU A 179 16.40 5.44 -1.29
N GLU A 180 15.38 4.63 -1.59
CA GLU A 180 14.91 4.41 -2.96
C GLU A 180 13.50 4.94 -3.26
N MET A 181 12.70 5.24 -2.23
CA MET A 181 11.34 5.76 -2.39
C MET A 181 11.25 7.21 -1.91
N LYS A 182 10.23 7.93 -2.38
CA LYS A 182 10.09 9.37 -2.09
C LYS A 182 8.92 9.64 -1.15
N ASN A 183 9.10 10.59 -0.23
CA ASN A 183 8.03 11.07 0.66
C ASN A 183 7.35 9.93 1.43
N MET A 184 8.14 8.96 1.90
CA MET A 184 7.66 7.87 2.72
C MET A 184 7.99 8.12 4.19
N THR A 185 7.15 7.62 5.06
CA THR A 185 7.40 7.54 6.50
C THR A 185 7.45 6.08 6.90
N VAL A 186 8.40 5.68 7.74
CA VAL A 186 8.42 4.35 8.35
C VAL A 186 8.23 4.53 9.84
N LEU A 187 7.28 3.81 10.44
CA LEU A 187 7.06 3.83 11.89
C LEU A 187 8.29 3.27 12.61
N ASN A 188 8.59 3.81 13.78
CA ASN A 188 9.70 3.34 14.60
C ASN A 188 9.42 1.94 15.18
N GLU A 189 8.16 1.69 15.47
CA GLU A 189 7.69 0.41 16.03
C GLU A 189 7.75 -0.67 14.95
N ARG A 190 8.33 -1.82 15.34
CA ARG A 190 8.50 -2.98 14.45
C ARG A 190 8.25 -4.26 15.24
N LEU A 191 7.64 -5.23 14.61
CA LEU A 191 7.59 -6.60 15.16
C LEU A 191 8.71 -7.44 14.56
N SER A 192 9.59 -7.95 15.42
CA SER A 192 10.68 -8.86 15.04
C SER A 192 10.46 -10.25 15.63
N MET A 193 10.37 -11.28 14.78
CA MET A 193 10.07 -12.65 15.20
C MET A 193 11.19 -13.63 14.79
N ALA A 194 11.45 -14.59 15.66
CA ALA A 194 12.33 -15.72 15.37
C ALA A 194 11.49 -17.00 15.17
N SER A 195 10.74 -17.08 14.05
CA SER A 195 9.80 -18.12 13.67
C SER A 195 8.34 -17.78 14.02
N SER A 196 7.72 -18.41 15.00
CA SER A 196 6.31 -18.20 15.37
C SER A 196 6.10 -16.95 16.23
N LEU A 197 4.89 -16.40 16.16
CA LEU A 197 4.47 -15.34 17.07
C LEU A 197 4.28 -15.95 18.47
N SER A 198 5.26 -15.74 19.36
CA SER A 198 5.25 -16.22 20.74
C SER A 198 4.61 -15.20 21.70
N GLY A 199 4.28 -15.65 22.91
CA GLY A 199 3.60 -14.80 23.89
C GLY A 199 4.40 -13.55 24.29
N ASP A 200 5.73 -13.63 24.30
CA ASP A 200 6.63 -12.50 24.55
C ASP A 200 6.60 -11.44 23.41
N LYS A 201 6.22 -11.84 22.21
CA LYS A 201 6.04 -10.95 21.06
C LYS A 201 4.66 -10.31 20.99
N ALA A 202 3.71 -10.73 21.80
CA ALA A 202 2.37 -10.14 21.84
C ALA A 202 2.41 -8.65 22.22
N ALA A 203 3.29 -8.25 23.13
CA ALA A 203 3.46 -6.86 23.51
C ALA A 203 4.08 -6.00 22.40
N GLU A 204 5.03 -6.54 21.63
CA GLU A 204 5.59 -5.83 20.45
C GLU A 204 4.52 -5.66 19.37
N LEU A 205 3.70 -6.71 19.12
CA LEU A 205 2.58 -6.62 18.18
C LEU A 205 1.56 -5.57 18.63
N GLU A 206 1.23 -5.53 19.93
CA GLU A 206 0.29 -4.54 20.47
C GLU A 206 0.84 -3.12 20.27
N THR A 207 2.11 -2.89 20.59
CA THR A 207 2.78 -1.60 20.43
C THR A 207 2.78 -1.15 18.95
N LEU A 208 3.08 -2.06 18.01
CA LEU A 208 3.01 -1.79 16.58
C LEU A 208 1.58 -1.44 16.14
N ALA A 209 0.58 -2.18 16.63
CA ALA A 209 -0.82 -1.95 16.30
C ALA A 209 -1.30 -0.60 16.86
N ASP A 210 -0.88 -0.20 18.07
CA ASP A 210 -1.20 1.10 18.67
C ASP A 210 -0.60 2.25 17.84
N ALA A 211 0.69 2.17 17.52
CA ALA A 211 1.37 3.18 16.72
C ALA A 211 0.74 3.33 15.32
N LEU A 212 0.45 2.20 14.68
CA LEU A 212 -0.16 2.21 13.36
C LEU A 212 -1.60 2.76 13.39
N ALA A 213 -2.41 2.36 14.38
CA ALA A 213 -3.77 2.87 14.53
C ALA A 213 -3.79 4.38 14.83
N GLU A 214 -2.88 4.88 15.66
CA GLU A 214 -2.77 6.31 15.96
C GLU A 214 -2.33 7.09 14.71
N SER A 215 -1.36 6.57 13.96
CA SER A 215 -0.91 7.17 12.71
C SER A 215 -2.05 7.27 11.68
N VAL A 216 -2.90 6.23 11.56
CA VAL A 216 -4.07 6.25 10.66
C VAL A 216 -5.08 7.33 11.06
N ARG A 217 -5.32 7.52 12.37
CA ARG A 217 -6.28 8.53 12.87
C ARG A 217 -5.81 9.97 12.63
N THR A 218 -4.51 10.18 12.67
CA THR A 218 -3.89 11.52 12.56
C THR A 218 -3.48 11.90 11.14
N ALA A 219 -3.55 10.98 10.17
CA ALA A 219 -3.16 11.17 8.77
C ALA A 219 -4.09 12.13 8.00
#